data_3d6022e58b0bec38f7ec8ea87611bf39
#
_entry.id   3d6022e58b0bec38f7ec8ea87611bf39
#
_cell.length_a   1.000
_cell.length_b   1.000
_cell.length_c   1.000
_cell.angle_alpha   90.00
_cell.angle_beta   90.00
_cell.angle_gamma   90.00
#
_symmetry.space_group_name_H-M   'P 1'
#
loop_
_entity.id
_entity.type
_entity.pdbx_description
1 polymer ?
#
loop_
_entity_poly.entity_id
_entity_poly.type
_entity_poly.pdbx_seq_one_letter_code
_entity_poly.pdbx_strand_id
1 'polypeptide(L)'
;MKKRHSISFLLAVLTAIAIIVPSLLVILFSSEEETADKPKKQTPESALQEPALEVAVFRATSKQTETFPLEEYVAGVVAAEMPAEFEKEALKAQALTARTFIVKQMMNGKTTNGGEAHVTDTVNHQVFKTKEELKKIWGSDFNWKAKKIDAAVKETAGQIITYDGTPITASFFSTSNGYTENSEDYWNEPLPYLKSVTSPWDETSPKYSSKKVLPLAEFEKKLGVSVKAGTEAGTITARTSGKRIAAVEIGGKEFSGREVREKLGLPSSDFNWVLKGGNVIITTKGYGHGVGMSQYGANGMAKEGKNHKQIIAHYYQQTKIEDAESFVKEKVTAKK
;
A
#
# COMPACT_ATOMS: atom_id res chain seq x y z
N MET A 1 -57.34 11.17 54.34
CA MET A 1 -56.70 9.84 54.03
C MET A 1 -57.12 9.20 52.71
N LYS A 2 -58.13 9.68 51.99
CA LYS A 2 -58.57 9.07 50.67
C LYS A 2 -57.68 9.32 49.45
N LYS A 3 -56.82 10.34 49.42
CA LYS A 3 -55.92 10.63 48.22
C LYS A 3 -54.67 9.77 48.11
N ARG A 4 -54.20 9.18 49.23
CA ARG A 4 -52.95 8.34 49.20
C ARG A 4 -53.19 6.95 48.59
N HIS A 5 -54.38 6.38 48.75
CA HIS A 5 -54.72 5.06 48.20
C HIS A 5 -54.97 5.08 46.70
N SER A 6 -55.40 6.23 46.14
CA SER A 6 -55.62 6.38 44.68
C SER A 6 -54.29 6.39 43.90
N ILE A 7 -53.25 7.00 44.46
CA ILE A 7 -51.94 7.08 43.79
C ILE A 7 -51.24 5.71 43.81
N SER A 8 -51.31 5.00 44.94
CA SER A 8 -50.76 3.64 45.06
C SER A 8 -51.46 2.63 44.15
N PHE A 9 -52.79 2.77 43.98
CA PHE A 9 -53.56 1.94 43.06
C PHE A 9 -53.19 2.25 41.58
N LEU A 10 -53.02 3.52 41.23
CA LEU A 10 -52.62 3.93 39.87
C LEU A 10 -51.20 3.42 39.51
N LEU A 11 -50.27 3.47 40.48
CA LEU A 11 -48.91 2.94 40.31
C LEU A 11 -48.91 1.41 40.13
N ALA A 12 -49.72 0.68 40.89
CA ALA A 12 -49.87 -0.78 40.78
C ALA A 12 -50.46 -1.18 39.41
N VAL A 13 -51.43 -0.42 38.88
CA VAL A 13 -52.02 -0.65 37.55
C VAL A 13 -51.00 -0.39 36.44
N LEU A 14 -50.21 0.69 36.56
CA LEU A 14 -49.16 1.01 35.58
C LEU A 14 -48.05 -0.05 35.55
N THR A 15 -47.63 -0.55 36.70
CA THR A 15 -46.64 -1.65 36.78
C THR A 15 -47.18 -2.96 36.23
N ALA A 16 -48.46 -3.28 36.48
CA ALA A 16 -49.11 -4.46 35.92
C ALA A 16 -49.18 -4.38 34.36
N ILE A 17 -49.52 -3.23 33.81
CA ILE A 17 -49.56 -3.00 32.36
C ILE A 17 -48.16 -3.13 31.75
N ALA A 18 -47.11 -2.59 32.39
CA ALA A 18 -45.75 -2.66 31.94
C ALA A 18 -45.16 -4.08 31.89
N ILE A 19 -45.71 -5.01 32.71
CA ILE A 19 -45.27 -6.42 32.72
C ILE A 19 -46.15 -7.30 31.82
N ILE A 20 -47.49 -7.08 31.82
CA ILE A 20 -48.43 -7.93 31.09
C ILE A 20 -48.37 -7.68 29.56
N VAL A 21 -48.21 -6.42 29.10
CA VAL A 21 -48.22 -6.11 27.68
C VAL A 21 -47.02 -6.73 26.92
N PRO A 22 -45.77 -6.68 27.41
CA PRO A 22 -44.66 -7.39 26.75
C PRO A 22 -44.83 -8.91 26.77
N SER A 23 -45.39 -9.48 27.86
CA SER A 23 -45.60 -10.93 27.97
C SER A 23 -46.68 -11.42 27.00
N LEU A 24 -47.75 -10.67 26.79
CA LEU A 24 -48.80 -10.99 25.82
C LEU A 24 -48.31 -10.88 24.37
N LEU A 25 -47.46 -9.91 24.08
CA LEU A 25 -46.83 -9.77 22.76
C LEU A 25 -45.93 -10.97 22.42
N VAL A 26 -45.16 -11.48 23.38
CA VAL A 26 -44.35 -12.69 23.17
C VAL A 26 -45.21 -13.90 22.86
N ILE A 27 -46.37 -14.09 23.55
CA ILE A 27 -47.26 -15.23 23.32
C ILE A 27 -47.97 -15.12 21.97
N LEU A 28 -48.30 -13.92 21.48
CA LEU A 28 -48.98 -13.71 20.20
C LEU A 28 -48.07 -13.88 18.97
N PHE A 29 -46.74 -13.77 19.16
CA PHE A 29 -45.75 -14.00 18.09
C PHE A 29 -45.04 -15.36 18.17
N SER A 30 -45.43 -16.25 19.14
CA SER A 30 -44.82 -17.57 19.32
C SER A 30 -45.70 -18.74 18.87
N SER A 31 -46.85 -18.48 18.25
CA SER A 31 -47.71 -19.53 17.72
C SER A 31 -47.60 -19.62 16.20
N GLU A 32 -46.52 -20.24 15.73
CA GLU A 32 -46.49 -20.94 14.44
C GLU A 32 -46.08 -22.38 14.70
N GLU A 33 -46.92 -23.25 14.27
CA GLU A 33 -47.03 -24.69 14.30
C GLU A 33 -45.72 -25.50 14.41
N GLU A 34 -45.59 -26.27 15.50
CA GLU A 34 -44.84 -27.52 15.54
C GLU A 34 -45.50 -28.55 14.61
N THR A 35 -45.10 -28.65 13.39
CA THR A 35 -45.20 -29.89 12.63
C THR A 35 -43.95 -30.72 12.90
N ALA A 36 -44.13 -31.80 13.66
CA ALA A 36 -43.12 -32.82 13.87
C ALA A 36 -42.64 -33.38 12.53
N ASP A 37 -41.45 -32.95 12.09
CA ASP A 37 -40.68 -33.60 11.02
C ASP A 37 -39.35 -34.11 11.62
N LYS A 38 -39.05 -35.38 11.29
CA LYS A 38 -37.92 -36.16 11.75
C LYS A 38 -36.59 -35.43 11.62
N PRO A 39 -35.58 -35.66 12.47
CA PRO A 39 -34.28 -35.04 12.34
C PRO A 39 -33.65 -35.45 11.03
N LYS A 40 -33.71 -34.57 10.00
CA LYS A 40 -32.83 -34.62 8.87
C LYS A 40 -31.41 -34.44 9.39
N LYS A 41 -30.61 -35.48 9.27
CA LYS A 41 -29.15 -35.38 9.35
C LYS A 41 -28.73 -34.15 8.53
N GLN A 42 -28.34 -33.10 9.22
CA GLN A 42 -27.56 -32.05 8.60
C GLN A 42 -26.24 -32.70 8.16
N THR A 43 -26.18 -33.10 6.92
CA THR A 43 -24.92 -33.25 6.25
C THR A 43 -24.24 -31.89 6.35
N PRO A 44 -23.01 -31.78 6.86
CA PRO A 44 -22.29 -30.53 6.72
C PRO A 44 -22.24 -30.24 5.25
N GLU A 45 -22.95 -29.22 4.80
CA GLU A 45 -22.73 -28.61 3.51
C GLU A 45 -21.31 -28.05 3.59
N SER A 46 -20.36 -28.90 3.24
CA SER A 46 -19.02 -28.51 2.89
C SER A 46 -19.22 -27.56 1.71
N ALA A 47 -19.46 -26.28 2.03
CA ALA A 47 -19.11 -25.23 1.10
C ALA A 47 -17.67 -25.56 0.71
N LEU A 48 -17.48 -26.06 -0.51
CA LEU A 48 -16.18 -26.12 -1.17
C LEU A 48 -15.68 -24.68 -1.16
N GLN A 49 -15.00 -24.27 -0.07
CA GLN A 49 -14.19 -23.09 -0.08
C GLN A 49 -13.22 -23.31 -1.23
N GLU A 50 -13.41 -22.58 -2.31
CA GLU A 50 -12.42 -22.55 -3.38
C GLU A 50 -11.05 -22.36 -2.72
N PRO A 51 -10.01 -23.08 -3.13
CA PRO A 51 -8.70 -22.98 -2.51
C PRO A 51 -8.28 -21.52 -2.53
N ALA A 52 -8.09 -20.95 -1.33
CA ALA A 52 -7.62 -19.59 -1.20
C ALA A 52 -6.35 -19.42 -2.04
N LEU A 53 -6.29 -18.34 -2.81
CA LEU A 53 -5.11 -18.08 -3.64
C LEU A 53 -3.88 -17.93 -2.73
N GLU A 54 -2.85 -18.73 -2.99
CA GLU A 54 -1.63 -18.79 -2.17
C GLU A 54 -0.46 -18.10 -2.87
N VAL A 55 0.35 -17.41 -2.09
CA VAL A 55 1.56 -16.72 -2.53
C VAL A 55 2.80 -17.40 -1.96
N ALA A 56 3.63 -17.94 -2.83
CA ALA A 56 4.94 -18.47 -2.45
C ALA A 56 5.98 -17.33 -2.41
N VAL A 57 6.58 -17.12 -1.24
CA VAL A 57 7.53 -16.04 -0.94
C VAL A 57 8.90 -16.63 -0.59
N PHE A 58 9.93 -16.29 -1.34
CA PHE A 58 11.30 -16.62 -0.97
C PHE A 58 11.80 -15.65 0.10
N ARG A 59 12.07 -16.18 1.28
CA ARG A 59 12.57 -15.44 2.44
C ARG A 59 14.08 -15.25 2.32
N ALA A 60 14.51 -14.02 2.07
CA ALA A 60 15.93 -13.71 1.82
C ALA A 60 16.84 -14.04 3.02
N THR A 61 16.32 -13.96 4.24
CA THR A 61 17.08 -14.23 5.47
C THR A 61 17.23 -15.73 5.73
N SER A 62 16.14 -16.51 5.71
CA SER A 62 16.15 -17.96 5.96
C SER A 62 16.58 -18.80 4.77
N LYS A 63 16.56 -18.23 3.54
CA LYS A 63 16.79 -18.91 2.27
C LYS A 63 15.78 -20.02 1.98
N GLN A 64 14.58 -19.89 2.51
CA GLN A 64 13.47 -20.83 2.33
C GLN A 64 12.30 -20.18 1.63
N THR A 65 11.51 -20.97 0.91
CA THR A 65 10.23 -20.55 0.34
C THR A 65 9.11 -20.90 1.32
N GLU A 66 8.32 -19.90 1.69
CA GLU A 66 7.15 -20.02 2.55
C GLU A 66 5.91 -19.64 1.76
N THR A 67 4.78 -20.29 2.04
CA THR A 67 3.51 -20.05 1.34
C THR A 67 2.51 -19.40 2.29
N PHE A 68 1.84 -18.35 1.81
CA PHE A 68 0.87 -17.59 2.59
C PHE A 68 -0.43 -17.40 1.80
N PRO A 69 -1.61 -17.40 2.45
CA PRO A 69 -2.85 -16.93 1.84
C PRO A 69 -2.66 -15.52 1.28
N LEU A 70 -3.26 -15.21 0.12
CA LEU A 70 -3.09 -13.91 -0.56
C LEU A 70 -3.30 -12.72 0.36
N GLU A 71 -4.39 -12.70 1.12
CA GLU A 71 -4.72 -11.54 1.98
C GLU A 71 -3.76 -11.42 3.18
N GLU A 72 -3.22 -12.51 3.67
CA GLU A 72 -2.18 -12.51 4.70
C GLU A 72 -0.86 -11.94 4.14
N TYR A 73 -0.48 -12.35 2.93
CA TYR A 73 0.65 -11.75 2.22
C TYR A 73 0.45 -10.24 2.02
N VAL A 74 -0.72 -9.82 1.53
CA VAL A 74 -1.03 -8.39 1.33
C VAL A 74 -0.93 -7.61 2.65
N ALA A 75 -1.46 -8.15 3.76
CA ALA A 75 -1.36 -7.51 5.07
C ALA A 75 0.10 -7.37 5.53
N GLY A 76 0.93 -8.39 5.32
CA GLY A 76 2.36 -8.36 5.63
C GLY A 76 3.14 -7.34 4.80
N VAL A 77 2.77 -7.16 3.52
CA VAL A 77 3.35 -6.12 2.66
C VAL A 77 2.92 -4.72 3.11
N VAL A 78 1.62 -4.49 3.34
CA VAL A 78 1.12 -3.18 3.81
C VAL A 78 1.81 -2.80 5.12
N ALA A 79 1.95 -3.74 6.05
CA ALA A 79 2.59 -3.56 7.34
C ALA A 79 4.09 -3.21 7.24
N ALA A 80 4.76 -3.75 6.23
CA ALA A 80 6.19 -3.51 6.02
C ALA A 80 6.49 -2.22 5.25
N GLU A 81 5.58 -1.81 4.36
CA GLU A 81 5.79 -0.70 3.42
C GLU A 81 5.23 0.63 3.94
N MET A 82 4.14 0.62 4.71
CA MET A 82 3.44 1.83 5.11
C MET A 82 3.26 1.90 6.64
N PRO A 83 3.51 3.05 7.28
CA PRO A 83 3.22 3.22 8.71
C PRO A 83 1.76 2.91 9.04
N ALA A 84 1.51 2.09 10.07
CA ALA A 84 0.16 1.77 10.52
C ALA A 84 -0.61 2.98 11.09
N GLU A 85 0.12 4.05 11.44
CA GLU A 85 -0.39 5.35 11.87
C GLU A 85 -1.13 6.09 10.74
N PHE A 86 -0.85 5.76 9.47
CA PHE A 86 -1.50 6.40 8.32
C PHE A 86 -3.01 6.17 8.33
N GLU A 87 -3.74 7.05 7.66
CA GLU A 87 -5.18 6.97 7.54
C GLU A 87 -5.62 5.65 6.89
N LYS A 88 -6.75 5.09 7.32
CA LYS A 88 -7.24 3.80 6.85
C LYS A 88 -7.45 3.77 5.32
N GLU A 89 -7.90 4.87 4.71
CA GLU A 89 -8.09 4.94 3.27
C GLU A 89 -6.75 4.90 2.51
N ALA A 90 -5.66 5.42 3.06
CA ALA A 90 -4.33 5.25 2.51
C ALA A 90 -3.84 3.80 2.60
N LEU A 91 -4.07 3.13 3.74
CA LEU A 91 -3.75 1.70 3.91
C LEU A 91 -4.56 0.82 2.94
N LYS A 92 -5.83 1.14 2.67
CA LYS A 92 -6.65 0.47 1.65
C LYS A 92 -6.07 0.66 0.24
N ALA A 93 -5.65 1.88 -0.11
CA ALA A 93 -5.01 2.14 -1.39
C ALA A 93 -3.70 1.34 -1.53
N GLN A 94 -2.90 1.23 -0.46
CA GLN A 94 -1.71 0.40 -0.43
C GLN A 94 -2.04 -1.10 -0.57
N ALA A 95 -3.11 -1.59 0.05
CA ALA A 95 -3.54 -2.98 -0.09
C ALA A 95 -3.95 -3.31 -1.53
N LEU A 96 -4.67 -2.42 -2.20
CA LEU A 96 -4.99 -2.55 -3.62
C LEU A 96 -3.74 -2.62 -4.49
N THR A 97 -2.75 -1.74 -4.28
CA THR A 97 -1.50 -1.75 -5.03
C THR A 97 -0.69 -3.01 -4.81
N ALA A 98 -0.55 -3.44 -3.55
CA ALA A 98 0.18 -4.66 -3.20
C ALA A 98 -0.47 -5.92 -3.80
N ARG A 99 -1.79 -6.03 -3.71
CA ARG A 99 -2.55 -7.14 -4.29
C ARG A 99 -2.47 -7.16 -5.81
N THR A 100 -2.58 -5.99 -6.46
CA THR A 100 -2.46 -5.88 -7.91
C THR A 100 -1.09 -6.36 -8.40
N PHE A 101 -0.03 -5.96 -7.70
CA PHE A 101 1.32 -6.39 -8.03
C PHE A 101 1.47 -7.92 -7.99
N ILE A 102 1.09 -8.56 -6.88
CA ILE A 102 1.27 -10.00 -6.74
C ILE A 102 0.37 -10.79 -7.69
N VAL A 103 -0.88 -10.39 -7.90
CA VAL A 103 -1.77 -11.02 -8.87
C VAL A 103 -1.19 -10.93 -10.28
N LYS A 104 -0.71 -9.75 -10.70
CA LYS A 104 -0.03 -9.57 -11.99
C LYS A 104 1.20 -10.45 -12.12
N GLN A 105 2.01 -10.58 -11.07
CA GLN A 105 3.22 -11.41 -11.03
C GLN A 105 2.86 -12.89 -11.25
N MET A 106 1.83 -13.38 -10.57
CA MET A 106 1.34 -14.75 -10.71
C MET A 106 0.74 -15.01 -12.09
N MET A 107 -0.05 -14.05 -12.62
CA MET A 107 -0.61 -14.14 -13.99
C MET A 107 0.47 -14.25 -15.06
N ASN A 108 1.54 -13.51 -14.93
CA ASN A 108 2.64 -13.54 -15.89
C ASN A 108 3.50 -14.82 -15.78
N GLY A 109 3.23 -15.69 -14.81
CA GLY A 109 4.02 -16.87 -14.54
C GLY A 109 5.46 -16.56 -14.15
N LYS A 110 5.72 -15.30 -13.71
CA LYS A 110 7.04 -14.89 -13.24
C LYS A 110 7.31 -15.54 -11.90
N THR A 111 8.47 -16.16 -11.81
CA THR A 111 8.93 -16.83 -10.59
C THR A 111 10.37 -16.40 -10.29
N THR A 112 10.81 -16.64 -9.09
CA THR A 112 12.16 -16.39 -8.60
C THR A 112 12.69 -17.64 -7.88
N ASN A 113 13.94 -17.64 -7.47
CA ASN A 113 14.57 -18.75 -6.77
C ASN A 113 14.40 -20.10 -7.51
N GLY A 114 14.78 -20.14 -8.80
CA GLY A 114 14.69 -21.38 -9.60
C GLY A 114 13.28 -21.84 -9.93
N GLY A 115 12.27 -20.98 -9.78
CA GLY A 115 10.86 -21.30 -10.04
C GLY A 115 10.03 -21.64 -8.80
N GLU A 116 10.64 -21.69 -7.63
CA GLU A 116 9.99 -22.13 -6.38
C GLU A 116 9.14 -21.06 -5.69
N ALA A 117 9.34 -19.78 -6.02
CA ALA A 117 8.63 -18.68 -5.40
C ALA A 117 8.09 -17.67 -6.42
N HIS A 118 6.95 -17.06 -6.13
CA HIS A 118 6.40 -15.97 -6.93
C HIS A 118 7.19 -14.68 -6.75
N VAL A 119 7.64 -14.40 -5.53
CA VAL A 119 8.33 -13.16 -5.14
C VAL A 119 9.38 -13.41 -4.06
N THR A 120 10.26 -12.43 -3.86
CA THR A 120 11.11 -12.31 -2.67
C THR A 120 10.51 -11.31 -1.69
N ASP A 121 10.87 -11.41 -0.40
CA ASP A 121 10.48 -10.46 0.67
C ASP A 121 11.35 -9.19 0.73
N THR A 122 11.95 -8.81 -0.39
CA THR A 122 12.91 -7.71 -0.49
C THR A 122 12.43 -6.59 -1.41
N VAL A 123 13.17 -5.47 -1.42
CA VAL A 123 12.91 -4.31 -2.30
C VAL A 123 12.94 -4.63 -3.81
N ASN A 124 13.42 -5.81 -4.21
CA ASN A 124 13.36 -6.25 -5.61
C ASN A 124 11.94 -6.59 -6.07
N HIS A 125 11.07 -6.93 -5.12
CA HIS A 125 9.63 -7.16 -5.33
C HIS A 125 8.83 -6.27 -4.38
N GLN A 126 8.43 -6.80 -3.22
CA GLN A 126 7.75 -6.05 -2.16
C GLN A 126 8.31 -6.50 -0.81
N VAL A 127 8.64 -5.55 0.06
CA VAL A 127 9.04 -5.91 1.42
C VAL A 127 7.87 -6.57 2.12
N PHE A 128 8.10 -7.76 2.68
CA PHE A 128 7.09 -8.55 3.37
C PHE A 128 7.56 -8.94 4.76
N LYS A 129 6.65 -8.91 5.73
CA LYS A 129 6.87 -9.35 7.10
C LYS A 129 5.74 -10.24 7.58
N THR A 130 6.08 -11.34 8.27
CA THR A 130 5.09 -12.19 8.94
C THR A 130 4.53 -11.52 10.19
N LYS A 131 3.40 -12.03 10.70
CA LYS A 131 2.82 -11.55 11.98
C LYS A 131 3.79 -11.72 13.16
N GLU A 132 4.57 -12.79 13.17
CA GLU A 132 5.59 -13.05 14.19
C GLU A 132 6.73 -12.03 14.14
N GLU A 133 7.20 -11.68 12.95
CA GLU A 133 8.20 -10.62 12.74
C GLU A 133 7.64 -9.26 13.17
N LEU A 134 6.43 -8.93 12.74
CA LEU A 134 5.76 -7.68 13.10
C LEU A 134 5.52 -7.57 14.61
N LYS A 135 5.16 -8.66 15.29
CA LYS A 135 5.01 -8.69 16.75
C LYS A 135 6.33 -8.38 17.46
N LYS A 136 7.45 -8.87 16.94
CA LYS A 136 8.79 -8.54 17.48
C LYS A 136 9.15 -7.08 17.23
N ILE A 137 8.84 -6.54 16.05
CA ILE A 137 9.15 -5.16 15.66
C ILE A 137 8.30 -4.14 16.43
N TRP A 138 6.99 -4.38 16.55
CA TRP A 138 6.04 -3.43 17.12
C TRP A 138 5.81 -3.58 18.62
N GLY A 139 6.20 -4.71 19.22
CA GLY A 139 6.06 -4.95 20.65
C GLY A 139 4.62 -4.73 21.15
N SER A 140 4.45 -3.80 22.09
CA SER A 140 3.13 -3.45 22.67
C SER A 140 2.14 -2.89 21.66
N ASP A 141 2.61 -2.28 20.58
CA ASP A 141 1.76 -1.67 19.56
C ASP A 141 1.17 -2.68 18.56
N PHE A 142 1.63 -3.93 18.58
CA PHE A 142 1.27 -4.94 17.60
C PHE A 142 -0.25 -5.08 17.43
N ASN A 143 -0.99 -5.18 18.53
CA ASN A 143 -2.43 -5.49 18.48
C ASN A 143 -3.24 -4.43 17.73
N TRP A 144 -2.99 -3.15 18.01
CA TRP A 144 -3.74 -2.09 17.34
C TRP A 144 -3.28 -1.87 15.90
N LYS A 145 -1.97 -1.98 15.63
CA LYS A 145 -1.41 -1.84 14.28
C LYS A 145 -1.90 -2.96 13.36
N ALA A 146 -1.77 -4.21 13.80
CA ALA A 146 -2.25 -5.35 13.04
C ALA A 146 -3.77 -5.28 12.79
N LYS A 147 -4.57 -4.97 13.82
CA LYS A 147 -6.03 -4.81 13.67
C LYS A 147 -6.41 -3.76 12.62
N LYS A 148 -5.71 -2.62 12.59
CA LYS A 148 -5.98 -1.53 11.65
C LYS A 148 -5.64 -1.93 10.22
N ILE A 149 -4.49 -2.60 10.03
CA ILE A 149 -4.04 -3.07 8.71
C ILE A 149 -4.95 -4.20 8.22
N ASP A 150 -5.24 -5.21 9.05
CA ASP A 150 -6.15 -6.31 8.71
C ASP A 150 -7.53 -5.79 8.28
N ALA A 151 -8.05 -4.76 8.97
CA ALA A 151 -9.31 -4.11 8.60
C ALA A 151 -9.23 -3.44 7.21
N ALA A 152 -8.15 -2.73 6.91
CA ALA A 152 -7.97 -2.09 5.61
C ALA A 152 -7.86 -3.12 4.47
N VAL A 153 -7.12 -4.19 4.69
CA VAL A 153 -6.96 -5.30 3.73
C VAL A 153 -8.28 -6.02 3.51
N LYS A 154 -9.00 -6.36 4.59
CA LYS A 154 -10.31 -7.03 4.52
C LYS A 154 -11.36 -6.21 3.76
N GLU A 155 -11.40 -4.88 3.95
CA GLU A 155 -12.37 -4.01 3.28
C GLU A 155 -12.09 -3.84 1.78
N THR A 156 -10.93 -4.25 1.30
CA THR A 156 -10.54 -4.26 -0.11
C THR A 156 -10.23 -5.67 -0.63
N ALA A 157 -10.60 -6.71 0.13
CA ALA A 157 -10.26 -8.09 -0.21
C ALA A 157 -10.75 -8.45 -1.62
N GLY A 158 -9.93 -9.20 -2.36
CA GLY A 158 -10.22 -9.60 -3.73
C GLY A 158 -10.15 -8.50 -4.79
N GLN A 159 -9.99 -7.22 -4.43
CA GLN A 159 -9.99 -6.11 -5.39
C GLN A 159 -8.57 -5.81 -5.90
N ILE A 160 -8.46 -5.57 -7.20
CA ILE A 160 -7.22 -5.16 -7.88
C ILE A 160 -7.45 -3.95 -8.79
N ILE A 161 -6.37 -3.32 -9.19
CA ILE A 161 -6.38 -2.15 -10.09
C ILE A 161 -6.08 -2.63 -11.51
N THR A 162 -6.93 -2.26 -12.46
CA THR A 162 -6.81 -2.65 -13.87
C THR A 162 -6.79 -1.42 -14.78
N TYR A 163 -6.17 -1.59 -15.93
CA TYR A 163 -6.23 -0.70 -17.06
C TYR A 163 -6.49 -1.53 -18.31
N ASP A 164 -7.51 -1.17 -19.06
CA ASP A 164 -7.93 -1.89 -20.27
C ASP A 164 -8.05 -3.41 -20.06
N GLY A 165 -8.75 -3.79 -18.96
CA GLY A 165 -8.98 -5.20 -18.59
C GLY A 165 -7.74 -5.98 -18.15
N THR A 166 -6.63 -5.32 -17.83
CA THR A 166 -5.39 -5.98 -17.42
C THR A 166 -4.87 -5.38 -16.10
N PRO A 167 -4.40 -6.19 -15.13
CA PRO A 167 -3.79 -5.68 -13.91
C PRO A 167 -2.60 -4.76 -14.21
N ILE A 168 -2.60 -3.58 -13.59
CA ILE A 168 -1.57 -2.57 -13.85
C ILE A 168 -0.20 -2.93 -13.25
N THR A 169 0.84 -2.22 -13.65
CA THR A 169 2.09 -2.11 -12.90
C THR A 169 1.86 -1.13 -11.75
N ALA A 170 1.39 -1.65 -10.62
CA ALA A 170 0.97 -0.86 -9.45
C ALA A 170 2.19 -0.39 -8.64
N SER A 171 2.94 0.56 -9.21
CA SER A 171 4.15 1.10 -8.59
C SER A 171 3.81 2.12 -7.52
N PHE A 172 4.57 2.13 -6.42
CA PHE A 172 4.46 3.10 -5.34
C PHE A 172 5.83 3.47 -4.75
N PHE A 173 5.88 4.57 -4.04
CA PHE A 173 7.11 5.06 -3.41
C PHE A 173 6.78 5.89 -2.17
N SER A 174 7.80 6.20 -1.35
CA SER A 174 7.56 6.80 -0.04
C SER A 174 7.01 8.22 -0.10
N THR A 175 7.79 9.16 -0.70
CA THR A 175 7.50 10.60 -0.63
C THR A 175 7.84 11.28 -1.95
N SER A 176 6.91 12.03 -2.52
CA SER A 176 7.15 12.81 -3.73
C SER A 176 7.93 14.10 -3.42
N ASN A 177 8.42 14.75 -4.46
CA ASN A 177 8.98 16.10 -4.39
C ASN A 177 7.93 17.19 -4.68
N GLY A 178 6.64 16.84 -4.56
CA GLY A 178 5.47 17.63 -4.96
C GLY A 178 4.83 17.15 -6.27
N TYR A 179 5.48 16.20 -6.97
CA TYR A 179 5.02 15.61 -8.23
C TYR A 179 5.40 14.13 -8.30
N THR A 180 4.59 13.33 -9.01
CA THR A 180 5.00 11.99 -9.45
C THR A 180 5.72 12.07 -10.79
N GLU A 181 6.31 10.95 -11.25
CA GLU A 181 6.99 10.83 -12.54
C GLU A 181 6.13 10.11 -13.56
N ASN A 182 6.32 10.42 -14.85
CA ASN A 182 5.92 9.51 -15.90
C ASN A 182 6.75 8.22 -15.83
N SER A 183 6.17 7.09 -16.16
CA SER A 183 6.89 5.81 -16.20
C SER A 183 8.07 5.82 -17.16
N GLU A 184 7.89 6.43 -18.33
CA GLU A 184 8.92 6.57 -19.37
C GLU A 184 10.13 7.41 -18.94
N ASP A 185 9.93 8.37 -18.02
CA ASP A 185 11.01 9.20 -17.47
C ASP A 185 11.94 8.40 -16.51
N TYR A 186 11.48 7.22 -16.04
CA TYR A 186 12.25 6.41 -15.11
C TYR A 186 12.64 5.02 -15.68
N TRP A 187 11.75 4.36 -16.45
CA TRP A 187 11.93 3.00 -16.97
C TRP A 187 12.03 2.93 -18.50
N ASN A 188 11.92 4.04 -19.20
CA ASN A 188 11.85 4.14 -20.66
C ASN A 188 10.64 3.44 -21.30
N GLU A 189 9.66 2.98 -20.48
CA GLU A 189 8.43 2.32 -20.91
C GLU A 189 7.23 3.22 -20.65
N PRO A 190 6.50 3.67 -21.69
CA PRO A 190 5.32 4.50 -21.53
C PRO A 190 4.12 3.66 -21.07
N LEU A 191 3.71 3.85 -19.82
CA LEU A 191 2.49 3.25 -19.28
C LEU A 191 1.43 4.35 -19.14
N PRO A 192 0.30 4.27 -19.87
CA PRO A 192 -0.70 5.35 -19.95
C PRO A 192 -1.26 5.79 -18.60
N TYR A 193 -1.33 4.88 -17.65
CA TYR A 193 -1.85 5.10 -16.31
C TYR A 193 -0.80 5.59 -15.29
N LEU A 194 0.49 5.63 -15.63
CA LEU A 194 1.58 6.12 -14.78
C LEU A 194 2.12 7.44 -15.34
N LYS A 195 1.35 8.49 -15.20
CA LYS A 195 1.69 9.85 -15.62
C LYS A 195 1.94 10.75 -14.41
N SER A 196 2.75 11.77 -14.62
CA SER A 196 3.06 12.76 -13.59
C SER A 196 1.79 13.48 -13.12
N VAL A 197 1.54 13.47 -11.83
CA VAL A 197 0.48 14.22 -11.16
C VAL A 197 1.06 15.04 -10.01
N THR A 198 0.36 16.09 -9.59
CA THR A 198 0.73 16.87 -8.42
C THR A 198 0.50 16.05 -7.14
N SER A 199 1.38 16.21 -6.16
CA SER A 199 1.26 15.56 -4.85
C SER A 199 1.76 16.48 -3.74
N PRO A 200 1.05 17.61 -3.48
CA PRO A 200 1.50 18.63 -2.53
C PRO A 200 1.49 18.18 -1.08
N TRP A 201 0.71 17.16 -0.75
CA TRP A 201 0.59 16.58 0.60
C TRP A 201 1.89 16.03 1.15
N ASP A 202 2.85 15.71 0.29
CA ASP A 202 4.15 15.15 0.66
C ASP A 202 5.04 16.14 1.42
N GLU A 203 4.79 17.44 1.32
CA GLU A 203 5.57 18.47 2.01
C GLU A 203 5.60 18.30 3.54
N THR A 204 4.58 17.67 4.10
CA THR A 204 4.49 17.35 5.53
C THR A 204 5.27 16.09 5.93
N SER A 205 5.81 15.35 4.96
CA SER A 205 6.59 14.14 5.22
C SER A 205 7.95 14.47 5.85
N PRO A 206 8.37 13.74 6.89
CA PRO A 206 9.72 13.87 7.45
C PRO A 206 10.81 13.47 6.45
N LYS A 207 10.43 12.78 5.35
CA LYS A 207 11.32 12.37 4.27
C LYS A 207 11.28 13.31 3.05
N TYR A 208 10.52 14.42 3.14
CA TYR A 208 10.37 15.35 2.01
C TYR A 208 11.67 16.02 1.60
N SER A 209 12.51 16.36 2.57
CA SER A 209 13.81 16.98 2.30
C SER A 209 14.90 16.28 3.10
N SER A 210 16.04 16.07 2.48
CA SER A 210 17.23 15.52 3.14
C SER A 210 18.50 16.18 2.64
N LYS A 211 19.56 16.10 3.45
CA LYS A 211 20.86 16.67 3.16
C LYS A 211 21.95 15.60 3.34
N LYS A 212 22.84 15.51 2.34
CA LYS A 212 24.02 14.65 2.37
C LYS A 212 25.27 15.50 2.12
N VAL A 213 26.30 15.29 2.91
CA VAL A 213 27.59 15.95 2.76
C VAL A 213 28.61 14.89 2.37
N LEU A 214 29.32 15.12 1.27
CA LEU A 214 30.40 14.24 0.78
C LEU A 214 31.67 15.06 0.58
N PRO A 215 32.86 14.57 1.00
CA PRO A 215 34.13 15.14 0.55
C PRO A 215 34.18 15.15 -0.98
N LEU A 216 34.75 16.21 -1.58
CA LEU A 216 34.84 16.33 -3.04
C LEU A 216 35.53 15.12 -3.68
N ALA A 217 36.61 14.63 -3.08
CA ALA A 217 37.32 13.44 -3.56
C ALA A 217 36.46 12.17 -3.58
N GLU A 218 35.56 11.99 -2.59
CA GLU A 218 34.61 10.87 -2.57
C GLU A 218 33.53 11.02 -3.64
N PHE A 219 33.01 12.23 -3.83
CA PHE A 219 32.07 12.56 -4.90
C PHE A 219 32.64 12.25 -6.27
N GLU A 220 33.85 12.75 -6.55
CA GLU A 220 34.59 12.49 -7.81
C GLU A 220 34.84 11.00 -8.04
N LYS A 221 35.32 10.29 -7.01
CA LYS A 221 35.56 8.84 -7.06
C LYS A 221 34.28 8.06 -7.38
N LYS A 222 33.15 8.37 -6.72
CA LYS A 222 31.87 7.67 -6.93
C LYS A 222 31.30 7.88 -8.33
N LEU A 223 31.48 9.07 -8.90
CA LEU A 223 31.00 9.41 -10.24
C LEU A 223 32.03 9.12 -11.34
N GLY A 224 33.29 8.94 -11.02
CA GLY A 224 34.38 8.75 -11.99
C GLY A 224 34.64 10.02 -12.79
N VAL A 225 34.67 11.17 -12.14
CA VAL A 225 34.88 12.51 -12.73
C VAL A 225 35.97 13.27 -11.98
N SER A 226 36.41 14.39 -12.54
CA SER A 226 37.22 15.39 -11.85
C SER A 226 36.55 16.76 -11.98
N VAL A 227 36.36 17.44 -10.86
CA VAL A 227 35.72 18.76 -10.76
C VAL A 227 36.83 19.82 -10.62
N LYS A 228 36.86 20.78 -11.54
CA LYS A 228 37.88 21.87 -11.50
C LYS A 228 37.69 22.72 -10.25
N ALA A 229 38.76 23.06 -9.59
CA ALA A 229 38.76 23.95 -8.45
C ALA A 229 38.11 25.31 -8.80
N GLY A 230 37.24 25.83 -7.92
CA GLY A 230 36.56 27.11 -8.13
C GLY A 230 35.34 27.07 -9.06
N THR A 231 34.95 25.90 -9.59
CA THR A 231 33.74 25.74 -10.40
C THR A 231 32.60 25.09 -9.56
N GLU A 232 31.38 25.15 -10.07
CA GLU A 232 30.29 24.36 -9.53
C GLU A 232 30.55 22.86 -9.67
N ALA A 233 30.00 22.03 -8.79
CA ALA A 233 30.17 20.57 -8.85
C ALA A 233 29.59 19.94 -10.12
N GLY A 234 28.67 20.64 -10.80
CA GLY A 234 28.06 20.24 -12.06
C GLY A 234 26.84 21.11 -12.39
N THR A 235 26.33 21.00 -13.60
CA THR A 235 25.21 21.79 -14.14
C THR A 235 24.07 20.90 -14.53
N ILE A 236 22.87 21.16 -13.97
CA ILE A 236 21.63 20.46 -14.34
C ILE A 236 21.19 20.98 -15.72
N THR A 237 21.14 20.09 -16.70
CA THR A 237 20.85 20.45 -18.12
C THR A 237 19.37 20.17 -18.47
N ALA A 238 18.73 19.20 -17.85
CA ALA A 238 17.33 18.89 -18.10
C ALA A 238 16.61 18.34 -16.87
N ARG A 239 15.28 18.60 -16.80
CA ARG A 239 14.39 18.03 -15.81
C ARG A 239 13.24 17.28 -16.47
N THR A 240 12.74 16.25 -15.78
CA THR A 240 11.57 15.46 -16.15
C THR A 240 10.27 16.23 -15.93
N SER A 241 9.13 15.64 -16.36
CA SER A 241 7.78 16.14 -16.07
C SER A 241 7.53 16.29 -14.56
N GLY A 242 8.03 15.34 -13.75
CA GLY A 242 7.93 15.36 -12.27
C GLY A 242 9.01 16.21 -11.59
N LYS A 243 9.69 17.09 -12.34
CA LYS A 243 10.71 18.05 -11.87
C LYS A 243 11.99 17.43 -11.31
N ARG A 244 12.18 16.11 -11.45
CA ARG A 244 13.46 15.45 -11.14
C ARG A 244 14.50 15.72 -12.21
N ILE A 245 15.75 15.43 -11.92
CA ILE A 245 16.83 15.62 -12.88
C ILE A 245 16.74 14.54 -13.96
N ALA A 246 16.56 14.95 -15.22
CA ALA A 246 16.67 14.08 -16.38
C ALA A 246 18.13 13.95 -16.81
N ALA A 247 18.85 15.09 -16.91
CA ALA A 247 20.25 15.12 -17.33
C ALA A 247 21.04 16.17 -16.52
N VAL A 248 22.30 15.84 -16.22
CA VAL A 248 23.23 16.70 -15.50
C VAL A 248 24.65 16.47 -15.99
N GLU A 249 25.38 17.55 -16.26
CA GLU A 249 26.79 17.50 -16.62
C GLU A 249 27.68 17.68 -15.38
N ILE A 250 28.63 16.78 -15.14
CA ILE A 250 29.55 16.79 -14.00
C ILE A 250 30.96 16.46 -14.50
N GLY A 251 31.91 17.38 -14.33
CA GLY A 251 33.29 17.15 -14.76
C GLY A 251 33.43 16.82 -16.24
N GLY A 252 32.61 17.42 -17.12
CA GLY A 252 32.59 17.17 -18.56
C GLY A 252 31.96 15.87 -19.01
N LYS A 253 31.26 15.13 -18.08
CA LYS A 253 30.48 13.92 -18.38
C LYS A 253 29.01 14.17 -18.10
N GLU A 254 28.15 13.65 -18.98
CA GLU A 254 26.71 13.65 -18.79
C GLU A 254 26.25 12.41 -18.01
N PHE A 255 25.31 12.61 -17.07
CA PHE A 255 24.68 11.58 -16.28
C PHE A 255 23.17 11.81 -16.25
N SER A 256 22.40 10.74 -16.13
CA SER A 256 21.02 10.86 -15.72
C SER A 256 20.92 11.15 -14.19
N GLY A 257 19.86 11.81 -13.77
CA GLY A 257 19.60 12.00 -12.33
C GLY A 257 19.48 10.69 -11.58
N ARG A 258 18.97 9.63 -12.24
CA ARG A 258 18.90 8.27 -11.69
C ARG A 258 20.30 7.70 -11.43
N GLU A 259 21.22 7.78 -12.37
CA GLU A 259 22.60 7.31 -12.19
C GLU A 259 23.31 8.03 -11.04
N VAL A 260 23.18 9.35 -10.95
CA VAL A 260 23.75 10.12 -9.84
C VAL A 260 23.13 9.70 -8.52
N ARG A 261 21.81 9.53 -8.46
CA ARG A 261 21.09 9.03 -7.28
C ARG A 261 21.66 7.68 -6.81
N GLU A 262 21.79 6.72 -7.72
CA GLU A 262 22.28 5.37 -7.42
C GLU A 262 23.75 5.39 -6.98
N LYS A 263 24.63 6.05 -7.71
CA LYS A 263 26.08 6.13 -7.41
C LYS A 263 26.37 6.83 -6.08
N LEU A 264 25.63 7.89 -5.78
CA LEU A 264 25.82 8.68 -4.57
C LEU A 264 24.94 8.19 -3.39
N GLY A 265 24.04 7.23 -3.60
CA GLY A 265 23.09 6.75 -2.58
C GLY A 265 22.19 7.88 -2.07
N LEU A 266 21.58 8.63 -3.01
CA LEU A 266 20.63 9.69 -2.68
C LEU A 266 19.21 9.13 -2.56
N PRO A 267 18.36 9.71 -1.72
CA PRO A 267 16.98 9.26 -1.57
C PRO A 267 16.11 9.53 -2.81
N SER A 268 16.42 10.58 -3.58
CA SER A 268 15.68 10.99 -4.77
C SER A 268 16.60 11.47 -5.88
N SER A 269 16.12 11.48 -7.13
CA SER A 269 16.76 12.13 -8.27
C SER A 269 16.37 13.62 -8.44
N ASP A 270 15.58 14.19 -7.53
CA ASP A 270 15.44 15.64 -7.39
C ASP A 270 16.42 16.15 -6.35
N PHE A 271 17.57 16.63 -6.82
CA PHE A 271 18.63 17.15 -5.98
C PHE A 271 19.22 18.46 -6.51
N ASN A 272 19.84 19.19 -5.61
CA ASN A 272 20.73 20.31 -5.88
C ASN A 272 21.97 20.17 -5.00
N TRP A 273 23.04 20.85 -5.36
CA TRP A 273 24.27 20.87 -4.58
C TRP A 273 24.96 22.21 -4.55
N VAL A 274 25.82 22.36 -3.54
CA VAL A 274 26.79 23.45 -3.46
C VAL A 274 28.15 22.89 -3.06
N LEU A 275 29.22 23.38 -3.68
CA LEU A 275 30.61 23.08 -3.30
C LEU A 275 31.04 24.11 -2.24
N LYS A 276 31.37 23.64 -1.03
CA LYS A 276 31.80 24.51 0.06
C LYS A 276 32.81 23.80 0.96
N GLY A 277 33.97 24.47 1.17
CA GLY A 277 34.99 23.95 2.09
C GLY A 277 35.51 22.56 1.72
N GLY A 278 35.70 22.27 0.43
CA GLY A 278 36.15 20.97 -0.04
C GLY A 278 35.11 19.84 0.05
N ASN A 279 33.84 20.18 0.34
CA ASN A 279 32.73 19.23 0.41
C ASN A 279 31.63 19.61 -0.60
N VAL A 280 30.99 18.59 -1.16
CA VAL A 280 29.75 18.72 -1.95
C VAL A 280 28.58 18.51 -0.97
N ILE A 281 27.79 19.55 -0.77
CA ILE A 281 26.59 19.52 0.06
C ILE A 281 25.40 19.33 -0.85
N ILE A 282 24.78 18.15 -0.80
CA ILE A 282 23.67 17.73 -1.66
C ILE A 282 22.38 17.83 -0.87
N THR A 283 21.41 18.58 -1.38
CA THR A 283 20.03 18.62 -0.83
C THR A 283 19.11 17.90 -1.80
N THR A 284 18.30 16.96 -1.31
CA THR A 284 17.32 16.22 -2.13
C THR A 284 15.90 16.50 -1.65
N LYS A 285 14.95 16.45 -2.60
CA LYS A 285 13.51 16.49 -2.31
C LYS A 285 12.85 15.18 -2.70
N GLY A 286 12.00 14.65 -1.80
CA GLY A 286 11.32 13.37 -1.97
C GLY A 286 12.19 12.16 -1.60
N TYR A 287 11.55 10.98 -1.59
CA TYR A 287 12.15 9.70 -1.24
C TYR A 287 11.55 8.58 -2.10
N GLY A 288 12.34 7.99 -2.98
CA GLY A 288 11.94 6.93 -3.90
C GLY A 288 12.09 7.32 -5.37
N HIS A 289 11.64 6.45 -6.26
CA HIS A 289 11.74 6.61 -7.71
C HIS A 289 10.75 7.65 -8.29
N GLY A 290 9.63 7.89 -7.62
CA GLY A 290 8.66 8.91 -8.00
C GLY A 290 7.51 8.45 -8.88
N VAL A 291 7.50 7.23 -9.40
CA VAL A 291 6.47 6.73 -10.32
C VAL A 291 5.31 6.10 -9.56
N GLY A 292 4.07 6.42 -9.92
CA GLY A 292 2.86 5.88 -9.34
C GLY A 292 2.48 6.54 -8.00
N MET A 293 1.99 5.77 -7.02
CA MET A 293 1.41 6.33 -5.79
C MET A 293 2.49 6.74 -4.78
N SER A 294 2.45 8.01 -4.32
CA SER A 294 3.17 8.43 -3.13
C SER A 294 2.44 7.97 -1.88
N GLN A 295 3.13 7.28 -0.97
CA GLN A 295 2.56 6.80 0.29
C GLN A 295 2.17 7.96 1.22
N TYR A 296 3.04 8.95 1.39
CA TYR A 296 2.73 10.15 2.17
C TYR A 296 1.69 11.02 1.50
N GLY A 297 1.71 11.12 0.15
CA GLY A 297 0.68 11.80 -0.61
C GLY A 297 -0.70 11.14 -0.46
N ALA A 298 -0.77 9.82 -0.54
CA ALA A 298 -2.00 9.06 -0.29
C ALA A 298 -2.55 9.30 1.12
N ASN A 299 -1.65 9.34 2.12
CA ASN A 299 -2.03 9.65 3.50
C ASN A 299 -2.55 11.08 3.66
N GLY A 300 -1.92 12.06 2.99
CA GLY A 300 -2.38 13.44 2.99
C GLY A 300 -3.75 13.59 2.35
N MET A 301 -3.99 12.96 1.20
CA MET A 301 -5.31 12.91 0.56
C MET A 301 -6.37 12.30 1.48
N ALA A 302 -6.02 11.21 2.18
CA ALA A 302 -6.94 10.54 3.12
C ALA A 302 -7.28 11.46 4.32
N LYS A 303 -6.32 12.22 4.83
CA LYS A 303 -6.55 13.25 5.86
C LYS A 303 -7.50 14.37 5.41
N GLU A 304 -7.53 14.67 4.11
CA GLU A 304 -8.49 15.59 3.49
C GLU A 304 -9.84 14.92 3.16
N GLY A 305 -10.08 13.70 3.64
CA GLY A 305 -11.34 12.98 3.48
C GLY A 305 -11.49 12.25 2.14
N LYS A 306 -10.43 12.11 1.34
CA LYS A 306 -10.46 11.31 0.11
C LYS A 306 -10.46 9.83 0.46
N ASN A 307 -11.36 9.05 -0.15
CA ASN A 307 -11.36 7.60 -0.01
C ASN A 307 -10.31 6.92 -0.91
N HIS A 308 -10.05 5.63 -0.67
CA HIS A 308 -9.05 4.86 -1.43
C HIS A 308 -9.30 4.84 -2.94
N LYS A 309 -10.57 4.86 -3.39
CA LYS A 309 -10.89 4.90 -4.84
C LYS A 309 -10.45 6.22 -5.47
N GLN A 310 -10.65 7.33 -4.76
CA GLN A 310 -10.19 8.65 -5.20
C GLN A 310 -8.66 8.76 -5.18
N ILE A 311 -8.00 8.15 -4.19
CA ILE A 311 -6.54 8.08 -4.11
C ILE A 311 -5.98 7.29 -5.30
N ILE A 312 -6.52 6.09 -5.56
CA ILE A 312 -6.12 5.26 -6.71
C ILE A 312 -6.33 6.00 -8.04
N ALA A 313 -7.50 6.61 -8.26
CA ALA A 313 -7.79 7.35 -9.47
C ALA A 313 -6.89 8.57 -9.69
N HIS A 314 -6.38 9.17 -8.60
CA HIS A 314 -5.43 10.28 -8.68
C HIS A 314 -4.06 9.84 -9.17
N TYR A 315 -3.51 8.75 -8.60
CA TYR A 315 -2.15 8.30 -8.91
C TYR A 315 -2.06 7.36 -10.10
N TYR A 316 -3.13 6.62 -10.42
CA TYR A 316 -3.19 5.70 -11.56
C TYR A 316 -4.35 6.10 -12.48
N GLN A 317 -4.00 6.86 -13.52
CA GLN A 317 -5.00 7.50 -14.37
C GLN A 317 -5.77 6.49 -15.22
N GLN A 318 -7.08 6.73 -15.44
CA GLN A 318 -7.95 5.93 -16.29
C GLN A 318 -8.04 4.44 -15.89
N THR A 319 -7.72 4.13 -14.63
CA THR A 319 -7.80 2.76 -14.10
C THR A 319 -9.18 2.47 -13.50
N LYS A 320 -9.46 1.17 -13.35
CA LYS A 320 -10.64 0.65 -12.66
C LYS A 320 -10.22 -0.21 -11.48
N ILE A 321 -11.12 -0.41 -10.52
CA ILE A 321 -10.98 -1.40 -9.45
C ILE A 321 -11.92 -2.53 -9.80
N GLU A 322 -11.38 -3.74 -9.98
CA GLU A 322 -12.11 -4.94 -10.40
C GLU A 322 -11.79 -6.11 -9.47
N ASP A 323 -12.57 -7.19 -9.57
CA ASP A 323 -12.38 -8.39 -8.76
C ASP A 323 -11.23 -9.23 -9.34
N ALA A 324 -10.28 -9.63 -8.48
CA ALA A 324 -9.13 -10.45 -8.85
C ALA A 324 -9.52 -11.88 -9.28
N GLU A 325 -10.65 -12.39 -8.80
CA GLU A 325 -11.07 -13.77 -9.05
C GLU A 325 -11.25 -14.07 -10.54
N SER A 326 -11.80 -13.11 -11.29
CA SER A 326 -11.96 -13.21 -12.75
C SER A 326 -10.64 -13.46 -13.47
N PHE A 327 -9.55 -12.80 -13.03
CA PHE A 327 -8.22 -12.90 -13.63
C PHE A 327 -7.47 -14.20 -13.28
N VAL A 328 -7.76 -14.78 -12.11
CA VAL A 328 -7.11 -16.01 -11.66
C VAL A 328 -7.79 -17.26 -12.24
N LYS A 329 -9.13 -17.26 -12.35
CA LYS A 329 -9.91 -18.36 -12.93
C LYS A 329 -9.61 -18.61 -14.41
N GLU A 330 -9.44 -17.56 -15.21
CA GLU A 330 -9.09 -17.70 -16.63
C GLU A 330 -7.78 -18.49 -16.86
N LYS A 331 -6.78 -18.35 -15.98
CA LYS A 331 -5.52 -19.09 -16.11
C LYS A 331 -5.59 -20.55 -15.67
N VAL A 332 -6.44 -20.89 -14.73
CA VAL A 332 -6.64 -22.29 -14.31
C VAL A 332 -7.33 -23.06 -15.42
N THR A 333 -8.24 -22.41 -16.16
CA THR A 333 -8.96 -23.01 -17.31
C THR A 333 -8.09 -23.11 -18.57
N ALA A 334 -7.19 -22.16 -18.81
CA ALA A 334 -6.32 -22.14 -19.99
C ALA A 334 -5.10 -23.09 -19.89
N LYS A 335 -4.84 -23.70 -18.72
CA LYS A 335 -3.78 -24.71 -18.50
C LYS A 335 -4.30 -26.16 -18.50
N LYS A 336 -5.60 -26.38 -18.69
CA LYS A 336 -6.21 -27.68 -18.97
C LYS A 336 -6.41 -27.85 -20.47
#